data_46556db0202330e7577f07e066376702
#
_entry.id   46556db0202330e7577f07e066376702
#
_cell.length_a   1.000
_cell.length_b   1.000
_cell.length_c   1.000
_cell.angle_alpha   90.00
_cell.angle_beta   90.00
_cell.angle_gamma   90.00
#
_symmetry.space_group_name_H-M   'P 1'
#
loop_
_entity.id
_entity.type
_entity.pdbx_description
1 polymer ?
#
loop_
_entity_poly.entity_id
_entity_poly.type
_entity_poly.pdbx_seq_one_letter_code
_entity_poly.pdbx_strand_id
1 'polypeptide(L)'
;MILGAMLATAFCAACANGTSTRNLEMTHDGLERVPDSRVDRAWVKPGVDFSQYTAVSLLDCSVSFRRNWRMRHSDVRERDIERIKSTLADEVRQVFTEALESGGHAVVTDAGDHVLLIRPAINDLDVAAPDTNSGGRSDSFTTSPIAMTLVLELHDSVSNEILARAVDRRRTYNFGHILRWTTRGTNREAARRILRIWANQLVSRIDEIRSDPVG
;
A
#
# COMPACT_ATOMS: atom_id res chain seq x y z
N MET A 1 75.13 0.93 -39.85
CA MET A 1 74.14 -0.12 -39.58
C MET A 1 73.56 0.17 -38.21
N ILE A 2 72.42 0.78 -38.14
CA ILE A 2 71.78 1.23 -36.90
C ILE A 2 70.45 0.52 -36.83
N LEU A 3 70.29 -0.35 -35.81
CA LEU A 3 69.12 -1.13 -35.53
C LEU A 3 68.13 -0.26 -34.71
N GLY A 4 67.00 0.07 -35.31
CA GLY A 4 65.92 0.77 -34.61
C GLY A 4 64.99 -0.20 -33.85
N ALA A 5 64.93 -0.04 -32.54
CA ALA A 5 63.97 -0.77 -31.70
C ALA A 5 62.63 -0.03 -31.67
N MET A 6 61.58 -0.67 -32.15
CA MET A 6 60.19 -0.19 -32.08
C MET A 6 59.58 -0.61 -30.77
N LEU A 7 59.28 0.37 -29.89
CA LEU A 7 58.62 0.16 -28.61
C LEU A 7 57.08 0.21 -28.85
N ALA A 8 56.41 -0.93 -28.75
CA ALA A 8 54.96 -0.99 -28.79
C ALA A 8 54.36 -0.72 -27.42
N THR A 9 53.75 0.45 -27.28
CA THR A 9 52.97 0.79 -26.06
C THR A 9 51.57 0.19 -26.21
N ALA A 10 51.31 -0.85 -25.37
CA ALA A 10 49.96 -1.40 -25.24
C ALA A 10 49.14 -0.45 -24.35
N PHE A 11 48.14 0.17 -24.96
CA PHE A 11 47.13 0.98 -24.28
C PHE A 11 46.10 0.05 -23.65
N CYS A 12 46.20 -0.21 -22.34
CA CYS A 12 45.19 -0.96 -21.60
C CYS A 12 44.00 -0.03 -21.36
N ALA A 13 42.96 -0.19 -22.15
CA ALA A 13 41.67 0.46 -21.89
C ALA A 13 41.03 -0.20 -20.67
N ALA A 14 41.18 0.43 -19.51
CA ALA A 14 40.41 0.08 -18.33
C ALA A 14 38.94 0.43 -18.61
N CYS A 15 38.12 -0.61 -18.83
CA CYS A 15 36.68 -0.47 -18.77
C CYS A 15 36.30 -0.08 -17.34
N ALA A 16 36.10 1.21 -17.11
CA ALA A 16 35.43 1.67 -15.92
C ALA A 16 33.99 1.18 -16.01
N ASN A 17 33.70 0.10 -15.29
CA ASN A 17 32.32 -0.25 -14.95
C ASN A 17 31.77 0.90 -14.13
N GLY A 18 31.12 1.83 -14.82
CA GLY A 18 30.31 2.85 -14.17
C GLY A 18 29.18 2.17 -13.41
N THR A 19 29.40 1.95 -12.13
CA THR A 19 28.30 1.65 -11.18
C THR A 19 27.41 2.88 -11.24
N SER A 20 26.34 2.79 -12.01
CA SER A 20 25.28 3.81 -12.01
C SER A 20 24.76 3.85 -10.58
N THR A 21 25.23 4.80 -9.79
CA THR A 21 24.61 5.19 -8.53
C THR A 21 23.20 5.66 -8.90
N ARG A 22 22.24 4.73 -8.90
CA ARG A 22 20.82 5.10 -8.91
C ARG A 22 20.64 6.04 -7.73
N ASN A 23 20.35 7.28 -8.05
CA ASN A 23 19.93 8.26 -7.06
C ASN A 23 18.55 7.79 -6.58
N LEU A 24 18.53 6.89 -5.59
CA LEU A 24 17.31 6.37 -5.00
C LEU A 24 16.67 7.56 -4.30
N GLU A 25 15.49 7.91 -4.74
CA GLU A 25 14.72 9.02 -4.17
C GLU A 25 14.44 8.71 -2.71
N MET A 26 15.16 9.39 -1.82
CA MET A 26 15.02 9.24 -0.37
C MET A 26 13.94 10.18 0.14
N THR A 27 13.08 9.67 1.01
CA THR A 27 12.06 10.47 1.69
C THR A 27 12.66 11.26 2.85
N HIS A 28 11.94 12.28 3.35
CA HIS A 28 12.39 13.10 4.49
C HIS A 28 12.56 12.29 5.79
N ASP A 29 11.89 11.14 5.90
CA ASP A 29 11.96 10.19 7.01
C ASP A 29 12.98 9.04 6.77
N GLY A 30 13.84 9.20 5.76
CA GLY A 30 14.98 8.32 5.53
C GLY A 30 14.65 7.00 4.84
N LEU A 31 13.50 6.89 4.19
CA LEU A 31 13.16 5.71 3.42
C LEU A 31 13.65 5.84 1.97
N GLU A 32 14.23 4.78 1.43
CA GLU A 32 14.66 4.68 0.04
C GLU A 32 13.56 4.06 -0.83
N ARG A 33 13.43 4.58 -2.06
CA ARG A 33 12.47 4.09 -3.04
C ARG A 33 12.80 2.65 -3.45
N VAL A 34 11.79 1.77 -3.38
CA VAL A 34 11.87 0.41 -3.92
C VAL A 34 11.49 0.46 -5.41
N PRO A 35 12.43 0.17 -6.35
CA PRO A 35 12.08 0.05 -7.75
C PRO A 35 11.23 -1.19 -8.00
N ASP A 36 10.43 -1.17 -9.07
CA ASP A 36 9.66 -2.33 -9.56
C ASP A 36 8.74 -2.98 -8.50
N SER A 37 8.20 -2.16 -7.58
CA SER A 37 7.24 -2.62 -6.57
C SER A 37 5.92 -3.06 -7.21
N ARG A 38 5.22 -4.03 -6.59
CA ARG A 38 3.89 -4.51 -7.02
C ARG A 38 2.76 -3.52 -6.72
N VAL A 39 3.09 -2.39 -6.08
CA VAL A 39 2.23 -1.26 -5.77
C VAL A 39 2.71 -0.02 -6.50
N ASP A 40 1.89 1.02 -6.59
CA ASP A 40 2.27 2.24 -7.31
C ASP A 40 3.60 2.82 -6.82
N ARG A 41 3.82 2.81 -5.49
CA ARG A 41 5.04 3.28 -4.86
C ARG A 41 5.31 2.56 -3.55
N ALA A 42 6.56 2.17 -3.34
CA ALA A 42 7.02 1.63 -2.08
C ALA A 42 8.39 2.22 -1.70
N TRP A 43 8.62 2.31 -0.40
CA TRP A 43 9.87 2.76 0.19
C TRP A 43 10.21 1.87 1.37
N VAL A 44 11.49 1.68 1.63
CA VAL A 44 12.01 0.88 2.74
C VAL A 44 13.17 1.60 3.40
N LYS A 45 13.32 1.44 4.69
CA LYS A 45 14.48 1.95 5.43
C LYS A 45 15.70 1.10 5.10
N PRO A 46 16.84 1.71 4.71
CA PRO A 46 18.07 0.98 4.42
C PRO A 46 18.56 0.19 5.63
N GLY A 47 19.02 -1.04 5.39
CA GLY A 47 19.63 -1.87 6.43
C GLY A 47 18.68 -2.47 7.47
N VAL A 48 17.35 -2.38 7.27
CA VAL A 48 16.39 -3.02 8.18
C VAL A 48 16.37 -4.52 7.95
N ASP A 49 16.57 -5.26 9.03
CA ASP A 49 16.33 -6.70 9.06
C ASP A 49 14.87 -6.99 9.51
N PHE A 50 14.05 -7.40 8.57
CA PHE A 50 12.65 -7.76 8.86
C PHE A 50 12.50 -9.18 9.42
N SER A 51 13.53 -10.02 9.36
CA SER A 51 13.47 -11.42 9.84
C SER A 51 13.26 -11.50 11.36
N GLN A 52 13.63 -10.45 12.08
CA GLN A 52 13.42 -10.34 13.54
C GLN A 52 11.95 -10.24 13.94
N TYR A 53 11.06 -9.81 13.05
CA TYR A 53 9.64 -9.64 13.37
C TYR A 53 8.87 -10.94 13.13
N THR A 54 8.49 -11.63 14.20
CA THR A 54 7.78 -12.92 14.17
C THR A 54 6.26 -12.77 14.32
N ALA A 55 5.79 -11.64 14.86
CA ALA A 55 4.39 -11.31 15.00
C ALA A 55 4.07 -9.96 14.35
N VAL A 56 2.79 -9.68 14.16
CA VAL A 56 2.29 -8.41 13.60
C VAL A 56 1.23 -7.82 14.51
N SER A 57 1.19 -6.49 14.61
CA SER A 57 0.09 -5.76 15.25
C SER A 57 -0.56 -4.84 14.23
N LEU A 58 -1.88 -4.88 14.12
CA LEU A 58 -2.63 -4.09 13.14
C LEU A 58 -3.40 -2.98 13.85
N LEU A 59 -3.04 -1.74 13.57
CA LEU A 59 -3.76 -0.57 14.06
C LEU A 59 -5.07 -0.33 13.31
N ASP A 60 -5.92 0.49 13.91
CA ASP A 60 -7.13 0.97 13.27
C ASP A 60 -6.84 1.78 12.02
N CYS A 61 -7.59 1.50 10.97
CA CYS A 61 -7.45 2.19 9.71
C CYS A 61 -8.07 3.58 9.77
N SER A 62 -7.29 4.61 9.47
CA SER A 62 -7.85 5.94 9.23
C SER A 62 -8.45 6.02 7.82
N VAL A 63 -9.62 6.69 7.68
CA VAL A 63 -10.30 6.82 6.39
C VAL A 63 -10.60 8.27 6.11
N SER A 64 -10.17 8.76 4.93
CA SER A 64 -10.45 10.10 4.46
C SER A 64 -11.04 10.09 3.05
N PHE A 65 -12.05 10.92 2.84
CA PHE A 65 -12.63 11.12 1.51
C PHE A 65 -11.74 12.03 0.65
N ARG A 66 -11.88 11.90 -0.66
CA ARG A 66 -11.26 12.79 -1.64
C ARG A 66 -11.70 14.24 -1.39
N ARG A 67 -10.76 15.19 -1.51
CA ARG A 67 -10.96 16.61 -1.16
C ARG A 67 -12.29 17.20 -1.66
N ASN A 68 -12.68 16.93 -2.91
CA ASN A 68 -13.88 17.50 -3.52
C ASN A 68 -15.11 16.57 -3.43
N TRP A 69 -15.01 15.46 -2.70
CA TRP A 69 -16.09 14.48 -2.62
C TRP A 69 -17.33 15.10 -1.96
N ARG A 70 -17.15 15.78 -0.84
CA ARG A 70 -18.23 16.43 -0.08
C ARG A 70 -18.97 17.51 -0.87
N MET A 71 -18.25 18.26 -1.73
CA MET A 71 -18.89 19.26 -2.60
C MET A 71 -19.83 18.62 -3.62
N ARG A 72 -19.51 17.42 -4.09
CA ARG A 72 -20.34 16.66 -5.05
C ARG A 72 -21.47 15.89 -4.39
N HIS A 73 -21.42 15.70 -3.07
CA HIS A 73 -22.38 14.96 -2.26
C HIS A 73 -22.80 15.80 -1.04
N SER A 74 -23.25 17.01 -1.29
CA SER A 74 -23.65 17.96 -0.23
C SER A 74 -24.91 17.54 0.53
N ASP A 75 -25.69 16.64 -0.04
CA ASP A 75 -26.88 16.01 0.53
C ASP A 75 -26.56 14.91 1.56
N VAL A 76 -25.31 14.41 1.59
CA VAL A 76 -24.88 13.37 2.54
C VAL A 76 -24.61 13.99 3.91
N ARG A 77 -25.30 13.49 4.92
CA ARG A 77 -25.19 13.99 6.29
C ARG A 77 -23.88 13.52 6.94
N GLU A 78 -23.34 14.33 7.87
CA GLU A 78 -22.10 14.00 8.59
C GLU A 78 -22.11 12.62 9.24
N ARG A 79 -23.23 12.26 9.89
CA ARG A 79 -23.39 10.92 10.49
C ARG A 79 -23.25 9.77 9.49
N ASP A 80 -23.65 9.99 8.24
CA ASP A 80 -23.53 8.97 7.18
C ASP A 80 -22.09 8.89 6.69
N ILE A 81 -21.38 10.02 6.63
CA ILE A 81 -19.95 10.10 6.32
C ILE A 81 -19.15 9.31 7.37
N GLU A 82 -19.37 9.57 8.66
CA GLU A 82 -18.67 8.86 9.74
C GLU A 82 -18.99 7.36 9.75
N ARG A 83 -20.24 7.00 9.47
CA ARG A 83 -20.63 5.59 9.34
C ARG A 83 -19.94 4.89 8.16
N ILE A 84 -19.78 5.56 7.01
CA ILE A 84 -19.05 5.01 5.87
C ILE A 84 -17.58 4.79 6.23
N LYS A 85 -16.96 5.77 6.91
CA LYS A 85 -15.57 5.65 7.36
C LYS A 85 -15.38 4.49 8.33
N SER A 86 -16.21 4.41 9.38
CA SER A 86 -16.11 3.34 10.38
C SER A 86 -16.35 1.96 9.75
N THR A 87 -17.37 1.82 8.91
CA THR A 87 -17.63 0.57 8.20
C THR A 87 -16.45 0.13 7.34
N LEU A 88 -15.81 1.07 6.62
CA LEU A 88 -14.65 0.73 5.80
C LEU A 88 -13.43 0.39 6.66
N ALA A 89 -13.21 1.08 7.77
CA ALA A 89 -12.14 0.76 8.72
C ALA A 89 -12.31 -0.65 9.31
N ASP A 90 -13.54 -1.03 9.68
CA ASP A 90 -13.85 -2.39 10.16
C ASP A 90 -13.59 -3.44 9.08
N GLU A 91 -13.95 -3.15 7.82
CA GLU A 91 -13.65 -4.05 6.68
C GLU A 91 -12.14 -4.20 6.45
N VAL A 92 -11.35 -3.13 6.58
CA VAL A 92 -9.89 -3.20 6.51
C VAL A 92 -9.36 -4.11 7.61
N ARG A 93 -9.78 -3.87 8.86
CA ARG A 93 -9.37 -4.69 10.01
C ARG A 93 -9.68 -6.16 9.74
N GLN A 94 -10.93 -6.48 9.40
CA GLN A 94 -11.34 -7.86 9.16
C GLN A 94 -10.54 -8.53 8.06
N VAL A 95 -10.47 -7.92 6.87
CA VAL A 95 -9.83 -8.53 5.70
C VAL A 95 -8.31 -8.69 5.89
N PHE A 96 -7.66 -7.72 6.52
CA PHE A 96 -6.21 -7.79 6.76
C PHE A 96 -5.88 -8.81 7.84
N THR A 97 -6.66 -8.86 8.95
CA THR A 97 -6.47 -9.88 9.99
C THR A 97 -6.67 -11.29 9.43
N GLU A 98 -7.78 -11.53 8.69
CA GLU A 98 -8.05 -12.83 8.05
C GLU A 98 -6.90 -13.26 7.11
N ALA A 99 -6.36 -12.33 6.33
CA ALA A 99 -5.27 -12.64 5.41
C ALA A 99 -3.95 -12.94 6.14
N LEU A 100 -3.60 -12.14 7.16
CA LEU A 100 -2.40 -12.31 7.97
C LEU A 100 -2.42 -13.65 8.72
N GLU A 101 -3.51 -13.97 9.39
CA GLU A 101 -3.69 -15.25 10.10
C GLU A 101 -3.67 -16.45 9.14
N SER A 102 -4.34 -16.33 7.99
CA SER A 102 -4.32 -17.38 6.95
C SER A 102 -2.94 -17.58 6.33
N GLY A 103 -2.11 -16.54 6.31
CA GLY A 103 -0.70 -16.57 5.92
C GLY A 103 0.23 -17.10 7.03
N GLY A 104 -0.31 -17.49 8.20
CA GLY A 104 0.49 -18.02 9.32
C GLY A 104 1.18 -16.97 10.17
N HIS A 105 0.80 -15.68 10.03
CA HIS A 105 1.33 -14.59 10.85
C HIS A 105 0.53 -14.46 12.15
N ALA A 106 1.20 -14.48 13.30
CA ALA A 106 0.56 -14.22 14.58
C ALA A 106 0.15 -12.75 14.68
N VAL A 107 -1.16 -12.49 14.79
CA VAL A 107 -1.71 -11.14 14.99
C VAL A 107 -1.88 -10.92 16.48
N VAL A 108 -1.19 -9.90 17.01
CA VAL A 108 -1.16 -9.56 18.44
C VAL A 108 -1.65 -8.12 18.67
N THR A 109 -2.06 -7.81 19.89
CA THR A 109 -2.51 -6.47 20.28
C THR A 109 -1.42 -5.65 20.93
N ASP A 110 -0.47 -6.31 21.60
CA ASP A 110 0.55 -5.65 22.40
C ASP A 110 1.83 -5.39 21.59
N ALA A 111 2.51 -4.31 21.92
CA ALA A 111 3.84 -4.02 21.40
C ALA A 111 4.88 -4.99 21.98
N GLY A 112 5.94 -5.27 21.22
CA GLY A 112 7.05 -6.13 21.67
C GLY A 112 8.21 -6.09 20.68
N ASP A 113 9.39 -6.52 21.10
CA ASP A 113 10.65 -6.45 20.33
C ASP A 113 10.60 -7.18 18.99
N HIS A 114 9.69 -8.16 18.86
CA HIS A 114 9.53 -8.95 17.63
C HIS A 114 8.18 -8.70 16.94
N VAL A 115 7.53 -7.56 17.22
CA VAL A 115 6.23 -7.21 16.67
C VAL A 115 6.37 -6.11 15.63
N LEU A 116 5.97 -6.40 14.42
CA LEU A 116 5.86 -5.44 13.34
C LEU A 116 4.50 -4.73 13.43
N LEU A 117 4.52 -3.42 13.62
CA LEU A 117 3.31 -2.60 13.71
C LEU A 117 2.87 -2.18 12.30
N ILE A 118 1.66 -2.55 11.92
CA ILE A 118 1.04 -2.22 10.63
C ILE A 118 0.05 -1.08 10.83
N ARG A 119 0.27 0.04 10.15
CA ARG A 119 -0.58 1.23 10.20
C ARG A 119 -1.22 1.48 8.83
N PRO A 120 -2.47 1.05 8.61
CA PRO A 120 -3.19 1.31 7.36
C PRO A 120 -3.89 2.66 7.40
N ALA A 121 -3.95 3.32 6.24
CA ALA A 121 -4.79 4.49 6.00
C ALA A 121 -5.42 4.41 4.60
N ILE A 122 -6.71 4.68 4.50
CA ILE A 122 -7.40 4.84 3.22
C ILE A 122 -7.60 6.32 2.96
N ASN A 123 -6.93 6.81 1.93
CA ASN A 123 -7.02 8.19 1.46
C ASN A 123 -7.78 8.28 0.13
N ASP A 124 -8.25 9.48 -0.19
CA ASP A 124 -8.95 9.76 -1.44
C ASP A 124 -10.12 8.81 -1.74
N LEU A 125 -10.84 8.39 -0.70
CA LEU A 125 -12.03 7.57 -0.89
C LEU A 125 -13.04 8.32 -1.77
N ASP A 126 -13.43 7.70 -2.87
CA ASP A 126 -14.43 8.21 -3.82
C ASP A 126 -15.49 7.14 -4.04
N VAL A 127 -16.67 7.36 -3.51
CA VAL A 127 -17.83 6.46 -3.58
C VAL A 127 -18.89 7.15 -4.44
N ALA A 128 -19.30 6.50 -5.53
CA ALA A 128 -20.25 7.09 -6.49
C ALA A 128 -21.70 7.16 -5.96
N ALA A 129 -22.09 6.17 -5.16
CA ALA A 129 -23.40 6.15 -4.49
C ALA A 129 -23.21 5.87 -3.01
N PRO A 130 -23.07 6.92 -2.19
CA PRO A 130 -22.85 6.76 -0.76
C PRO A 130 -24.08 6.13 -0.09
N ASP A 131 -23.80 5.31 0.92
CA ASP A 131 -24.84 4.71 1.74
C ASP A 131 -25.44 5.76 2.68
N THR A 132 -26.60 6.31 2.30
CA THR A 132 -27.34 7.26 3.11
C THR A 132 -28.62 6.62 3.65
N ASN A 133 -28.97 6.89 4.92
CA ASN A 133 -30.25 6.48 5.52
C ASN A 133 -31.43 7.39 5.10
N SER A 134 -31.22 8.26 4.14
CA SER A 134 -32.29 9.07 3.57
C SER A 134 -33.14 8.16 2.69
N GLY A 135 -34.45 8.09 2.93
CA GLY A 135 -35.38 7.17 2.29
C GLY A 135 -35.61 7.35 0.78
N GLY A 136 -34.73 8.06 0.09
CA GLY A 136 -34.65 8.14 -1.37
C GLY A 136 -33.67 7.10 -1.90
N ARG A 137 -34.09 6.22 -2.80
CA ARG A 137 -33.17 5.39 -3.60
C ARG A 137 -32.33 6.33 -4.45
N SER A 138 -31.08 6.55 -4.04
CA SER A 138 -30.09 7.17 -4.91
C SER A 138 -29.54 6.09 -5.84
N ASP A 139 -30.29 5.80 -6.90
CA ASP A 139 -29.88 4.86 -7.93
C ASP A 139 -28.93 5.60 -8.87
N SER A 140 -27.64 5.37 -8.72
CA SER A 140 -26.61 5.95 -9.56
C SER A 140 -25.98 4.88 -10.46
N PHE A 141 -25.99 5.16 -11.76
CA PHE A 141 -25.27 4.32 -12.73
C PHE A 141 -23.82 4.82 -12.83
N THR A 142 -22.88 3.94 -12.56
CA THR A 142 -21.46 4.28 -12.66
C THR A 142 -20.62 3.13 -13.22
N THR A 143 -19.53 3.48 -13.87
CA THR A 143 -18.53 2.52 -14.33
C THR A 143 -17.52 2.18 -13.23
N SER A 144 -17.48 2.97 -12.15
CA SER A 144 -16.49 2.83 -11.07
C SER A 144 -17.15 3.14 -9.73
N PRO A 145 -17.74 2.15 -9.06
CA PRO A 145 -18.48 2.37 -7.81
C PRO A 145 -17.61 2.86 -6.67
N ILE A 146 -16.33 2.50 -6.65
CA ILE A 146 -15.40 2.91 -5.60
C ILE A 146 -13.98 3.08 -6.16
N ALA A 147 -13.31 4.14 -5.69
CA ALA A 147 -11.87 4.32 -5.83
C ALA A 147 -11.28 4.73 -4.48
N MET A 148 -10.09 4.25 -4.15
CA MET A 148 -9.40 4.57 -2.89
C MET A 148 -7.90 4.37 -3.02
N THR A 149 -7.14 5.07 -2.19
CA THR A 149 -5.69 4.97 -2.11
C THR A 149 -5.31 4.40 -0.74
N LEU A 150 -4.65 3.25 -0.73
CA LEU A 150 -4.02 2.72 0.48
C LEU A 150 -2.71 3.45 0.72
N VAL A 151 -2.48 3.89 1.94
CA VAL A 151 -1.18 4.20 2.50
C VAL A 151 -0.95 3.22 3.62
N LEU A 152 0.06 2.38 3.49
CA LEU A 152 0.41 1.37 4.48
C LEU A 152 1.81 1.66 5.00
N GLU A 153 1.94 1.83 6.31
CA GLU A 153 3.23 1.99 6.96
C GLU A 153 3.52 0.78 7.86
N LEU A 154 4.77 0.35 7.83
CA LEU A 154 5.31 -0.66 8.72
C LEU A 154 6.25 0.02 9.69
N HIS A 155 6.05 -0.21 10.98
CA HIS A 155 6.85 0.37 12.05
C HIS A 155 7.38 -0.71 12.98
N ASP A 156 8.48 -0.44 13.65
CA ASP A 156 8.86 -1.15 14.85
C ASP A 156 7.86 -0.81 15.97
N SER A 157 7.31 -1.81 16.64
CA SER A 157 6.20 -1.57 17.58
C SER A 157 6.64 -0.92 18.88
N VAL A 158 7.92 -1.01 19.25
CA VAL A 158 8.49 -0.44 20.49
C VAL A 158 8.97 0.98 20.26
N SER A 159 9.84 1.18 19.27
CA SER A 159 10.41 2.49 18.97
C SER A 159 9.47 3.39 18.17
N ASN A 160 8.44 2.81 17.54
CA ASN A 160 7.55 3.47 16.57
C ASN A 160 8.30 4.04 15.34
N GLU A 161 9.52 3.56 15.09
CA GLU A 161 10.30 3.94 13.93
C GLU A 161 9.68 3.39 12.66
N ILE A 162 9.60 4.22 11.62
CA ILE A 162 9.09 3.77 10.33
C ILE A 162 10.14 2.93 9.59
N LEU A 163 9.75 1.74 9.16
CA LEU A 163 10.60 0.78 8.47
C LEU A 163 10.29 0.67 6.98
N ALA A 164 9.02 0.82 6.62
CA ALA A 164 8.60 0.82 5.23
C ALA A 164 7.29 1.58 5.03
N ARG A 165 7.06 2.04 3.80
CA ARG A 165 5.82 2.67 3.38
C ARG A 165 5.44 2.18 1.99
N ALA A 166 4.16 1.87 1.79
CA ALA A 166 3.57 1.57 0.50
C ALA A 166 2.39 2.49 0.20
N VAL A 167 2.26 2.90 -1.06
CA VAL A 167 1.12 3.67 -1.55
C VAL A 167 0.61 3.00 -2.81
N ASP A 168 -0.68 2.68 -2.84
CA ASP A 168 -1.32 2.06 -4.01
C ASP A 168 -2.74 2.59 -4.19
N ARG A 169 -3.07 2.98 -5.42
CA ARG A 169 -4.40 3.47 -5.76
C ARG A 169 -5.15 2.46 -6.60
N ARG A 170 -6.31 2.07 -6.13
CA ARG A 170 -7.19 1.16 -6.87
C ARG A 170 -8.57 1.74 -7.07
N ARG A 171 -9.16 1.31 -8.18
CA ARG A 171 -10.57 1.55 -8.49
C ARG A 171 -11.18 0.27 -9.04
N THR A 172 -12.44 0.08 -8.77
CA THR A 172 -13.18 -1.01 -9.40
C THR A 172 -13.75 -0.54 -10.74
N TYR A 173 -13.59 -1.38 -11.77
CA TYR A 173 -14.22 -1.17 -13.06
C TYR A 173 -15.31 -2.21 -13.24
N ASN A 174 -16.44 -1.81 -13.76
CA ASN A 174 -17.44 -2.75 -14.28
C ASN A 174 -16.93 -3.25 -15.63
N PHE A 175 -16.57 -4.52 -15.72
CA PHE A 175 -16.19 -5.13 -16.99
C PHE A 175 -17.35 -5.06 -17.99
N GLY A 176 -17.06 -4.62 -19.23
CA GLY A 176 -17.98 -4.66 -20.35
C GLY A 176 -18.76 -3.40 -20.64
N HIS A 177 -18.35 -2.22 -20.14
CA HIS A 177 -19.05 -0.93 -20.34
C HIS A 177 -20.52 -0.92 -19.95
N ILE A 178 -21.00 -1.95 -19.24
CA ILE A 178 -22.37 -2.03 -18.74
C ILE A 178 -22.46 -1.17 -17.48
N LEU A 179 -23.25 -0.12 -17.55
CA LEU A 179 -23.62 0.66 -16.38
C LEU A 179 -24.39 -0.26 -15.43
N ARG A 180 -23.85 -0.47 -14.23
CA ARG A 180 -24.51 -1.25 -13.19
C ARG A 180 -25.11 -0.34 -12.14
N TRP A 181 -26.23 -0.77 -11.61
CA TRP A 181 -26.81 -0.16 -10.42
C TRP A 181 -25.82 -0.26 -9.27
N THR A 182 -25.49 0.90 -8.69
CA THR A 182 -24.61 0.98 -7.54
C THR A 182 -25.45 1.01 -6.28
N THR A 183 -25.37 -0.04 -5.50
CA THR A 183 -26.08 -0.19 -4.22
C THR A 183 -25.09 -0.26 -3.07
N ARG A 184 -25.59 -0.20 -1.84
CA ARG A 184 -24.82 -0.44 -0.61
C ARG A 184 -24.03 -1.74 -0.68
N GLY A 185 -24.66 -2.84 -1.11
CA GLY A 185 -24.01 -4.15 -1.22
C GLY A 185 -22.91 -4.18 -2.26
N THR A 186 -23.12 -3.58 -3.45
CA THR A 186 -22.10 -3.55 -4.52
C THR A 186 -20.89 -2.71 -4.14
N ASN A 187 -21.06 -1.62 -3.39
CA ASN A 187 -19.95 -0.82 -2.88
C ASN A 187 -19.09 -1.62 -1.87
N ARG A 188 -19.74 -2.34 -0.96
CA ARG A 188 -19.06 -3.17 0.03
C ARG A 188 -18.26 -4.30 -0.61
N GLU A 189 -18.87 -5.03 -1.55
CA GLU A 189 -18.16 -6.09 -2.30
C GLU A 189 -17.00 -5.55 -3.12
N ALA A 190 -17.19 -4.39 -3.75
CA ALA A 190 -16.14 -3.70 -4.51
C ALA A 190 -14.96 -3.31 -3.61
N ALA A 191 -15.24 -2.75 -2.43
CA ALA A 191 -14.23 -2.42 -1.43
C ALA A 191 -13.49 -3.68 -0.97
N ARG A 192 -14.21 -4.73 -0.55
CA ARG A 192 -13.60 -6.00 -0.10
C ARG A 192 -12.69 -6.63 -1.14
N ARG A 193 -13.05 -6.54 -2.43
CA ARG A 193 -12.19 -7.04 -3.51
C ARG A 193 -10.85 -6.32 -3.56
N ILE A 194 -10.85 -4.99 -3.45
CA ILE A 194 -9.62 -4.19 -3.41
C ILE A 194 -8.81 -4.55 -2.15
N LEU A 195 -9.46 -4.59 -0.98
CA LEU A 195 -8.82 -4.88 0.30
C LEU A 195 -8.15 -6.26 0.31
N ARG A 196 -8.78 -7.30 -0.26
CA ARG A 196 -8.17 -8.64 -0.38
C ARG A 196 -6.91 -8.62 -1.24
N ILE A 197 -6.90 -7.85 -2.33
CA ILE A 197 -5.69 -7.73 -3.17
C ILE A 197 -4.56 -7.13 -2.34
N TRP A 198 -4.81 -6.06 -1.61
CA TRP A 198 -3.81 -5.41 -0.78
C TRP A 198 -3.34 -6.27 0.39
N ALA A 199 -4.27 -6.94 1.08
CA ALA A 199 -3.94 -7.84 2.18
C ALA A 199 -3.06 -9.01 1.71
N ASN A 200 -3.38 -9.64 0.58
CA ASN A 200 -2.58 -10.71 0.00
C ASN A 200 -1.19 -10.22 -0.46
N GLN A 201 -1.10 -9.00 -1.02
CA GLN A 201 0.19 -8.41 -1.37
C GLN A 201 1.04 -8.14 -0.13
N LEU A 202 0.44 -7.69 0.98
CA LEU A 202 1.13 -7.48 2.25
C LEU A 202 1.67 -8.81 2.79
N VAL A 203 0.84 -9.85 2.87
CA VAL A 203 1.25 -11.20 3.32
C VAL A 203 2.42 -11.70 2.48
N SER A 204 2.28 -11.72 1.14
CA SER A 204 3.36 -12.15 0.24
C SER A 204 4.64 -11.36 0.46
N ARG A 205 4.54 -10.05 0.73
CA ARG A 205 5.72 -9.22 0.96
C ARG A 205 6.38 -9.52 2.30
N ILE A 206 5.60 -9.75 3.36
CA ILE A 206 6.14 -10.16 4.66
C ILE A 206 6.87 -11.51 4.53
N ASP A 207 6.31 -12.46 3.79
CA ASP A 207 6.94 -13.75 3.54
C ASP A 207 8.26 -13.63 2.76
N GLU A 208 8.26 -12.81 1.69
CA GLU A 208 9.45 -12.54 0.89
C GLU A 208 10.59 -11.97 1.75
N ILE A 209 10.32 -10.91 2.53
CA ILE A 209 11.35 -10.24 3.34
C ILE A 209 11.82 -11.06 4.54
N ARG A 210 11.02 -12.02 5.01
CA ARG A 210 11.45 -12.98 6.04
C ARG A 210 12.28 -14.13 5.48
N SER A 211 12.02 -14.52 4.23
CA SER A 211 12.71 -15.62 3.58
C SER A 211 14.05 -15.22 2.98
N ASP A 212 14.21 -13.95 2.62
CA ASP A 212 15.41 -13.38 2.03
C ASP A 212 15.88 -12.20 2.89
N PRO A 213 16.53 -12.49 4.04
CA PRO A 213 17.13 -11.45 4.87
C PRO A 213 18.27 -10.81 4.08
N VAL A 214 17.96 -9.68 3.50
CA VAL A 214 18.75 -8.73 2.71
C VAL A 214 20.24 -9.03 2.64
N GLY A 215 20.68 -9.33 1.40
CA GLY A 215 22.03 -9.05 1.03
C GLY A 215 22.26 -7.54 0.86
#